data_69273232c962a761cbbf74146ceb39cd
#
_entry.id   69273232c962a761cbbf74146ceb39cd
#
_cell.length_a   1.000
_cell.length_b   1.000
_cell.length_c   1.000
_cell.angle_alpha   90.00
_cell.angle_beta   90.00
_cell.angle_gamma   90.00
#
_symmetry.space_group_name_H-M   'P 1'
#
loop_
_entity.id
_entity.type
_entity.pdbx_description
1 polymer ?
#
loop_
_entity_poly.entity_id
_entity_poly.type
_entity_poly.pdbx_seq_one_letter_code
_entity_poly.pdbx_strand_id
1 'polypeptide(L)'
;MFVIATAGHVDHGKSTLVHRLTGMWPDRLAEEQRRGLTIDLGFAWMELDGRQIAFVDVPGHERFVATMLAGVGPVPAIMFVVAATEGWMPQSEEHLAALDALGVRHALVVISKADLTDPAPAVEQARKRFAGTSLADPPIVLGTDLAEVRAELLALTKRLPPPDRDADVRLWVDRCFTVRGAGTVVTGTLAAGTIRVGDEL
;
A
#
# COMPACT_ATOMS: atom_id res chain seq x y z
N MET A 1 -6.40 -7.65 -11.55
CA MET A 1 -6.01 -7.44 -10.13
C MET A 1 -5.66 -5.97 -9.99
N PHE A 2 -6.15 -5.30 -8.97
CA PHE A 2 -5.78 -3.91 -8.63
C PHE A 2 -4.71 -3.95 -7.55
N VAL A 3 -3.65 -3.16 -7.71
CA VAL A 3 -2.55 -3.11 -6.74
C VAL A 3 -2.62 -1.79 -5.99
N ILE A 4 -2.59 -1.85 -4.65
CA ILE A 4 -2.65 -0.69 -3.75
C ILE A 4 -1.47 -0.81 -2.78
N ALA A 5 -0.59 0.19 -2.71
CA ALA A 5 0.44 0.19 -1.69
C ALA A 5 -0.04 0.88 -0.41
N THR A 6 0.52 0.48 0.73
CA THR A 6 0.34 1.22 1.97
C THR A 6 1.31 2.41 2.02
N ALA A 7 1.01 3.43 2.82
CA ALA A 7 1.91 4.53 3.14
C ALA A 7 1.60 5.07 4.55
N GLY A 8 2.52 5.82 5.13
CA GLY A 8 2.37 6.41 6.45
C GLY A 8 3.48 6.01 7.42
N HIS A 9 3.50 6.65 8.58
CA HIS A 9 4.56 6.51 9.58
C HIS A 9 4.71 5.07 10.11
N VAL A 10 5.88 4.75 10.67
CA VAL A 10 6.10 3.50 11.43
C VAL A 10 5.10 3.42 12.59
N ASP A 11 4.67 2.22 12.95
CA ASP A 11 3.71 1.94 14.04
C ASP A 11 2.30 2.54 13.88
N HIS A 12 1.99 3.19 12.76
CA HIS A 12 0.63 3.63 12.43
C HIS A 12 -0.33 2.49 12.06
N GLY A 13 0.14 1.23 12.06
CA GLY A 13 -0.72 0.05 11.90
C GLY A 13 -1.02 -0.33 10.46
N LYS A 14 -0.14 -0.01 9.49
CA LYS A 14 -0.26 -0.39 8.06
C LYS A 14 -0.43 -1.90 7.89
N SER A 15 0.55 -2.69 8.34
CA SER A 15 0.54 -4.15 8.25
C SER A 15 -0.64 -4.78 9.00
N THR A 16 -0.99 -4.22 10.17
CA THR A 16 -2.16 -4.66 10.96
C THR A 16 -3.45 -4.41 10.19
N LEU A 17 -3.60 -3.27 9.54
CA LEU A 17 -4.79 -2.96 8.73
C LEU A 17 -4.89 -3.92 7.54
N VAL A 18 -3.79 -4.16 6.82
CA VAL A 18 -3.73 -5.13 5.72
C VAL A 18 -4.14 -6.52 6.22
N HIS A 19 -3.59 -6.96 7.37
CA HIS A 19 -3.97 -8.24 7.97
C HIS A 19 -5.47 -8.31 8.30
N ARG A 20 -6.03 -7.28 8.92
CA ARG A 20 -7.48 -7.22 9.24
C ARG A 20 -8.38 -7.27 8.01
N LEU A 21 -7.93 -6.70 6.88
CA LEU A 21 -8.67 -6.70 5.62
C LEU A 21 -8.62 -8.04 4.90
N THR A 22 -7.43 -8.68 4.88
CA THR A 22 -7.13 -9.84 4.03
C THR A 22 -7.10 -11.17 4.79
N GLY A 23 -6.90 -11.15 6.10
CA GLY A 23 -6.58 -12.33 6.92
C GLY A 23 -5.13 -12.80 6.79
N MET A 24 -4.29 -12.13 5.98
CA MET A 24 -2.90 -12.49 5.71
C MET A 24 -1.96 -11.47 6.35
N TRP A 25 -0.93 -11.94 7.07
CA TRP A 25 0.15 -11.06 7.50
C TRP A 25 1.07 -10.76 6.31
N PRO A 26 1.28 -9.48 5.95
CA PRO A 26 2.21 -9.10 4.88
C PRO A 26 3.67 -9.35 5.29
N ASP A 27 3.99 -9.19 6.58
CA ASP A 27 5.34 -9.37 7.13
C ASP A 27 5.70 -10.86 7.16
N ARG A 28 6.74 -11.24 6.41
CA ARG A 28 7.19 -12.64 6.25
C ARG A 28 8.49 -12.95 6.97
N LEU A 29 9.27 -11.93 7.30
CA LEU A 29 10.57 -12.10 7.95
C LEU A 29 10.36 -12.31 9.45
N ALA A 30 11.02 -13.35 10.01
CA ALA A 30 11.00 -13.58 11.46
C ALA A 30 11.55 -12.36 12.25
N GLU A 31 12.41 -11.56 11.62
CA GLU A 31 12.97 -10.34 12.20
C GLU A 31 11.94 -9.20 12.24
N GLU A 32 11.08 -9.05 11.24
CA GLU A 32 9.95 -8.11 11.22
C GLU A 32 8.98 -8.41 12.35
N GLN A 33 8.59 -9.68 12.48
CA GLN A 33 7.69 -10.14 13.55
C GLN A 33 8.30 -9.93 14.95
N ARG A 34 9.62 -10.14 15.09
CA ARG A 34 10.33 -9.95 16.36
C ARG A 34 10.50 -8.48 16.73
N ARG A 35 10.72 -7.61 15.74
CA ARG A 35 10.93 -6.17 15.94
C ARG A 35 9.63 -5.37 15.90
N GLY A 36 8.54 -5.95 15.39
CA GLY A 36 7.26 -5.28 15.21
C GLY A 36 7.28 -4.19 14.13
N LEU A 37 8.24 -4.24 13.19
CA LEU A 37 8.34 -3.25 12.10
C LEU A 37 8.63 -3.93 10.77
N THR A 38 8.02 -3.43 9.71
CA THR A 38 8.24 -3.87 8.32
C THR A 38 9.61 -3.39 7.84
N ILE A 39 10.41 -4.30 7.29
CA ILE A 39 11.77 -4.05 6.79
C ILE A 39 11.81 -4.12 5.26
N ASP A 40 11.10 -5.10 4.69
CA ASP A 40 11.02 -5.37 3.26
C ASP A 40 9.58 -5.18 2.77
N LEU A 41 9.33 -5.33 1.47
CA LEU A 41 7.98 -5.27 0.93
C LEU A 41 7.17 -6.50 1.32
N GLY A 42 6.03 -6.27 1.97
CA GLY A 42 5.05 -7.28 2.30
C GLY A 42 3.96 -7.36 1.22
N PHE A 43 3.40 -8.57 1.02
CA PHE A 43 2.36 -8.77 0.02
C PHE A 43 1.19 -9.54 0.62
N ALA A 44 -0.01 -9.02 0.40
CA ALA A 44 -1.26 -9.68 0.77
C ALA A 44 -2.32 -9.39 -0.29
N TRP A 45 -3.36 -10.20 -0.34
CA TRP A 45 -4.45 -9.98 -1.30
C TRP A 45 -5.78 -10.41 -0.74
N MET A 46 -6.84 -9.86 -1.33
CA MET A 46 -8.22 -10.27 -1.06
C MET A 46 -9.07 -10.19 -2.31
N GLU A 47 -10.21 -10.84 -2.27
CA GLU A 47 -11.28 -10.62 -3.22
C GLU A 47 -12.38 -9.78 -2.58
N LEU A 48 -12.82 -8.75 -3.28
CA LEU A 48 -13.87 -7.86 -2.83
C LEU A 48 -14.83 -7.58 -3.99
N ASP A 49 -16.07 -8.05 -3.89
CA ASP A 49 -17.11 -7.89 -4.91
C ASP A 49 -16.63 -8.32 -6.32
N GLY A 50 -16.02 -9.52 -6.40
CA GLY A 50 -15.46 -10.09 -7.63
C GLY A 50 -14.21 -9.38 -8.16
N ARG A 51 -13.64 -8.42 -7.42
CA ARG A 51 -12.40 -7.73 -7.75
C ARG A 51 -11.24 -8.24 -6.89
N GLN A 52 -10.17 -8.62 -7.54
CA GLN A 52 -8.93 -8.96 -6.83
C GLN A 52 -8.15 -7.68 -6.52
N ILE A 53 -7.87 -7.49 -5.23
CA ILE A 53 -7.08 -6.38 -4.70
C ILE A 53 -5.83 -6.97 -4.06
N ALA A 54 -4.66 -6.53 -4.49
CA ALA A 54 -3.37 -6.86 -3.88
C ALA A 54 -2.84 -5.63 -3.13
N PHE A 55 -2.28 -5.88 -1.96
CA PHE A 55 -1.60 -4.86 -1.16
C PHE A 55 -0.10 -5.06 -1.23
N VAL A 56 0.62 -3.96 -1.44
CA VAL A 56 2.06 -3.86 -1.24
C VAL A 56 2.26 -3.11 0.06
N ASP A 57 2.59 -3.82 1.11
CA ASP A 57 2.85 -3.21 2.42
C ASP A 57 4.29 -2.73 2.48
N VAL A 58 4.46 -1.43 2.68
CA VAL A 58 5.78 -0.80 2.65
C VAL A 58 6.25 -0.43 4.05
N PRO A 59 7.57 -0.48 4.29
CA PRO A 59 8.14 -0.04 5.56
C PRO A 59 7.87 1.46 5.80
N GLY A 60 7.61 1.81 7.06
CA GLY A 60 7.37 3.19 7.48
C GLY A 60 8.60 3.91 8.04
N HIS A 61 9.71 3.20 8.26
CA HIS A 61 10.89 3.75 8.91
C HIS A 61 11.82 4.41 7.88
N GLU A 62 12.40 5.57 8.21
CA GLU A 62 13.27 6.38 7.34
C GLU A 62 14.44 5.60 6.69
N ARG A 63 15.00 4.62 7.38
CA ARG A 63 16.09 3.77 6.85
C ARG A 63 15.69 2.96 5.62
N PHE A 64 14.40 2.77 5.39
CA PHE A 64 13.85 1.92 4.33
C PHE A 64 13.13 2.73 3.24
N VAL A 65 13.41 4.02 3.10
CA VAL A 65 12.80 4.88 2.08
C VAL A 65 13.00 4.32 0.66
N ALA A 66 14.17 3.77 0.35
CA ALA A 66 14.42 3.15 -0.95
C ALA A 66 13.48 1.95 -1.20
N THR A 67 13.26 1.10 -0.18
CA THR A 67 12.32 -0.02 -0.24
C THR A 67 10.89 0.47 -0.39
N MET A 68 10.51 1.53 0.34
CA MET A 68 9.21 2.17 0.22
C MET A 68 8.98 2.69 -1.20
N LEU A 69 9.94 3.42 -1.78
CA LEU A 69 9.85 3.94 -3.15
C LEU A 69 9.70 2.82 -4.19
N ALA A 70 10.41 1.70 -4.02
CA ALA A 70 10.27 0.52 -4.88
C ALA A 70 8.86 -0.08 -4.81
N GLY A 71 8.22 -0.04 -3.63
CA GLY A 71 6.86 -0.54 -3.44
C GLY A 71 5.77 0.39 -3.98
N VAL A 72 5.95 1.71 -3.87
CA VAL A 72 4.93 2.68 -4.30
C VAL A 72 5.07 3.14 -5.75
N GLY A 73 6.28 3.09 -6.33
CA GLY A 73 6.55 3.56 -7.68
C GLY A 73 5.68 2.93 -8.78
N PRO A 74 5.43 1.61 -8.75
CA PRO A 74 4.66 0.94 -9.79
C PRO A 74 3.14 0.91 -9.56
N VAL A 75 2.63 1.45 -8.44
CA VAL A 75 1.22 1.26 -8.07
C VAL A 75 0.34 2.48 -8.42
N PRO A 76 -0.90 2.25 -8.88
CA PRO A 76 -1.80 3.33 -9.27
C PRO A 76 -2.50 4.00 -8.09
N ALA A 77 -2.51 3.39 -6.90
CA ALA A 77 -3.26 3.87 -5.75
C ALA A 77 -2.60 3.53 -4.42
N ILE A 78 -2.91 4.33 -3.41
CA ILE A 78 -2.32 4.25 -2.07
C ILE A 78 -3.43 4.15 -1.01
N MET A 79 -3.19 3.30 -0.02
CA MET A 79 -3.88 3.31 1.27
C MET A 79 -2.96 3.97 2.31
N PHE A 80 -3.22 5.23 2.62
CA PHE A 80 -2.41 6.02 3.54
C PHE A 80 -2.94 5.89 4.97
N VAL A 81 -2.11 5.47 5.91
CA VAL A 81 -2.53 5.18 7.29
C VAL A 81 -1.95 6.20 8.26
N VAL A 82 -2.82 6.84 9.04
CA VAL A 82 -2.46 7.79 10.09
C VAL A 82 -3.07 7.31 11.41
N ALA A 83 -2.26 7.20 12.46
CA ALA A 83 -2.78 6.82 13.77
C ALA A 83 -3.45 8.02 14.47
N ALA A 84 -4.67 7.84 14.98
CA ALA A 84 -5.37 8.88 15.74
C ALA A 84 -4.58 9.32 16.99
N THR A 85 -3.86 8.38 17.63
CA THR A 85 -3.09 8.61 18.85
C THR A 85 -1.88 9.53 18.68
N GLU A 86 -1.32 9.57 17.46
CA GLU A 86 -0.06 10.28 17.17
C GLU A 86 -0.26 11.41 16.15
N GLY A 87 -1.33 11.35 15.36
CA GLY A 87 -1.61 12.31 14.31
C GLY A 87 -0.59 12.25 13.16
N TRP A 88 -0.33 13.40 12.55
CA TRP A 88 0.60 13.50 11.43
C TRP A 88 2.05 13.52 11.91
N MET A 89 2.85 12.58 11.43
CA MET A 89 4.23 12.35 11.87
C MET A 89 5.24 12.59 10.73
N PRO A 90 6.56 12.76 11.04
CA PRO A 90 7.57 13.09 10.03
C PRO A 90 7.60 12.15 8.82
N GLN A 91 7.57 10.81 9.03
CA GLN A 91 7.57 9.88 7.89
C GLN A 91 6.24 9.91 7.10
N SER A 92 5.13 10.35 7.71
CA SER A 92 3.91 10.62 6.95
C SER A 92 4.13 11.75 5.94
N GLU A 93 4.85 12.82 6.33
CA GLU A 93 5.21 13.91 5.44
C GLU A 93 6.14 13.45 4.31
N GLU A 94 7.19 12.68 4.66
CA GLU A 94 8.13 12.13 3.68
C GLU A 94 7.44 11.23 2.66
N HIS A 95 6.54 10.34 3.11
CA HIS A 95 5.78 9.47 2.24
C HIS A 95 4.84 10.27 1.33
N LEU A 96 4.14 11.28 1.86
CA LEU A 96 3.25 12.12 1.06
C LEU A 96 4.04 12.90 -0.01
N ALA A 97 5.18 13.48 0.35
CA ALA A 97 6.04 14.20 -0.58
C ALA A 97 6.58 13.29 -1.70
N ALA A 98 6.96 12.05 -1.36
CA ALA A 98 7.40 11.07 -2.34
C ALA A 98 6.28 10.67 -3.31
N LEU A 99 5.07 10.42 -2.79
CA LEU A 99 3.89 10.09 -3.58
C LEU A 99 3.48 11.23 -4.52
N ASP A 100 3.54 12.46 -4.03
CA ASP A 100 3.27 13.66 -4.82
C ASP A 100 4.30 13.82 -5.95
N ALA A 101 5.59 13.67 -5.65
CA ALA A 101 6.67 13.72 -6.63
C ALA A 101 6.57 12.62 -7.70
N LEU A 102 6.07 11.43 -7.33
CA LEU A 102 5.79 10.32 -8.25
C LEU A 102 4.50 10.53 -9.06
N GLY A 103 3.72 11.57 -8.78
CA GLY A 103 2.48 11.89 -9.47
C GLY A 103 1.36 10.89 -9.23
N VAL A 104 1.35 10.20 -8.08
CA VAL A 104 0.24 9.34 -7.67
C VAL A 104 -1.01 10.18 -7.48
N ARG A 105 -2.16 9.70 -7.98
CA ARG A 105 -3.40 10.50 -8.01
C ARG A 105 -4.57 9.90 -7.24
N HIS A 106 -4.42 8.68 -6.77
CA HIS A 106 -5.52 7.97 -6.11
C HIS A 106 -5.09 7.52 -4.73
N ALA A 107 -5.80 7.96 -3.71
CA ALA A 107 -5.57 7.55 -2.34
C ALA A 107 -6.88 7.28 -1.59
N LEU A 108 -6.77 6.47 -0.56
CA LEU A 108 -7.70 6.33 0.55
C LEU A 108 -6.89 6.59 1.82
N VAL A 109 -7.34 7.51 2.67
CA VAL A 109 -6.73 7.73 3.99
C VAL A 109 -7.51 6.95 5.03
N VAL A 110 -6.80 6.18 5.85
CA VAL A 110 -7.40 5.42 6.95
C VAL A 110 -6.83 5.91 8.27
N ILE A 111 -7.69 6.40 9.16
CA ILE A 111 -7.32 6.78 10.52
C ILE A 111 -7.38 5.54 11.40
N SER A 112 -6.22 5.01 11.75
CA SER A 112 -6.07 3.86 12.62
C SER A 112 -6.12 4.24 14.10
N LYS A 113 -6.25 3.26 15.01
CA LYS A 113 -6.30 3.49 16.47
C LYS A 113 -7.37 4.50 16.91
N ALA A 114 -8.45 4.64 16.13
CA ALA A 114 -9.54 5.58 16.39
C ALA A 114 -10.43 5.16 17.57
N ASP A 115 -10.25 3.96 18.09
CA ASP A 115 -10.84 3.43 19.31
C ASP A 115 -10.12 3.88 20.60
N LEU A 116 -8.89 4.38 20.47
CA LEU A 116 -8.04 4.76 21.59
C LEU A 116 -8.11 6.25 21.94
N THR A 117 -8.52 7.10 21.01
CA THR A 117 -8.62 8.55 21.20
C THR A 117 -9.54 9.18 20.14
N ASP A 118 -9.89 10.45 20.33
CA ASP A 118 -10.65 11.23 19.33
C ASP A 118 -9.89 11.31 17.99
N PRO A 119 -10.44 10.79 16.90
CA PRO A 119 -9.78 10.82 15.59
C PRO A 119 -9.85 12.19 14.89
N ALA A 120 -10.69 13.12 15.33
CA ALA A 120 -10.94 14.38 14.62
C ALA A 120 -9.68 15.22 14.37
N PRO A 121 -8.72 15.35 15.31
CA PRO A 121 -7.48 16.07 15.05
C PRO A 121 -6.63 15.45 13.94
N ALA A 122 -6.55 14.10 13.88
CA ALA A 122 -5.80 13.37 12.84
C ALA A 122 -6.47 13.52 11.46
N VAL A 123 -7.80 13.49 11.41
CA VAL A 123 -8.59 13.75 10.19
C VAL A 123 -8.31 15.15 9.66
N GLU A 124 -8.34 16.16 10.51
CA GLU A 124 -8.10 17.55 10.10
C GLU A 124 -6.66 17.76 9.61
N GLN A 125 -5.68 17.20 10.32
CA GLN A 125 -4.28 17.23 9.89
C GLN A 125 -4.09 16.56 8.54
N ALA A 126 -4.65 15.37 8.33
CA ALA A 126 -4.58 14.68 7.05
C ALA A 126 -5.17 15.54 5.92
N ARG A 127 -6.39 16.07 6.07
CA ARG A 127 -7.01 16.95 5.06
C ARG A 127 -6.12 18.13 4.69
N LYS A 128 -5.55 18.78 5.70
CA LYS A 128 -4.67 19.95 5.49
C LYS A 128 -3.40 19.57 4.72
N ARG A 129 -2.81 18.41 5.02
CA ARG A 129 -1.55 17.98 4.38
C ARG A 129 -1.74 17.49 2.96
N PHE A 130 -2.85 16.80 2.66
CA PHE A 130 -3.17 16.37 1.31
C PHE A 130 -3.59 17.52 0.40
N ALA A 131 -4.07 18.64 0.96
CA ALA A 131 -4.45 19.81 0.18
C ALA A 131 -3.26 20.37 -0.62
N GLY A 132 -3.45 20.57 -1.93
CA GLY A 132 -2.41 21.11 -2.83
C GLY A 132 -1.42 20.08 -3.37
N THR A 133 -1.55 18.79 -3.03
CA THR A 133 -0.77 17.69 -3.61
C THR A 133 -1.51 17.04 -4.79
N SER A 134 -0.81 16.17 -5.53
CA SER A 134 -1.41 15.33 -6.59
C SER A 134 -2.51 14.39 -6.08
N LEU A 135 -2.53 14.13 -4.77
CA LEU A 135 -3.48 13.28 -4.03
C LEU A 135 -4.59 14.10 -3.32
N ALA A 136 -4.84 15.34 -3.75
CA ALA A 136 -5.77 16.24 -3.10
C ALA A 136 -7.16 15.61 -2.88
N ASP A 137 -7.72 15.89 -1.69
CA ASP A 137 -9.07 15.50 -1.27
C ASP A 137 -9.37 13.99 -1.33
N PRO A 138 -8.50 13.12 -0.76
CA PRO A 138 -8.78 11.69 -0.69
C PRO A 138 -9.92 11.43 0.30
N PRO A 139 -10.73 10.36 0.11
CA PRO A 139 -11.63 9.87 1.14
C PRO A 139 -10.87 9.57 2.43
N ILE A 140 -11.44 9.93 3.58
CA ILE A 140 -10.85 9.65 4.90
C ILE A 140 -11.87 8.85 5.70
N VAL A 141 -11.48 7.66 6.14
CA VAL A 141 -12.32 6.73 6.90
C VAL A 141 -11.63 6.26 8.18
N LEU A 142 -12.41 5.75 9.12
CA LEU A 142 -11.86 5.21 10.37
C LEU A 142 -11.51 3.73 10.20
N GLY A 143 -10.29 3.34 10.58
CA GLY A 143 -9.81 1.97 10.51
C GLY A 143 -10.51 1.00 11.49
N THR A 144 -11.33 1.52 12.40
CA THR A 144 -12.21 0.73 13.28
C THR A 144 -13.41 0.17 12.53
N ASP A 145 -13.90 0.86 11.51
CA ASP A 145 -14.99 0.40 10.64
C ASP A 145 -14.43 -0.24 9.36
N LEU A 146 -14.18 -1.55 9.41
CA LEU A 146 -13.69 -2.30 8.25
C LEU A 146 -14.71 -2.41 7.12
N ALA A 147 -16.00 -2.25 7.38
CA ALA A 147 -17.00 -2.28 6.34
C ALA A 147 -16.90 -1.01 5.49
N GLU A 148 -16.75 0.15 6.14
CA GLU A 148 -16.51 1.42 5.45
C GLU A 148 -15.18 1.40 4.68
N VAL A 149 -14.09 0.91 5.31
CA VAL A 149 -12.79 0.78 4.62
C VAL A 149 -12.91 -0.10 3.36
N ARG A 150 -13.62 -1.23 3.42
CA ARG A 150 -13.86 -2.09 2.25
C ARG A 150 -14.70 -1.38 1.17
N ALA A 151 -15.73 -0.65 1.57
CA ALA A 151 -16.57 0.10 0.64
C ALA A 151 -15.75 1.16 -0.12
N GLU A 152 -14.90 1.91 0.58
CA GLU A 152 -14.03 2.91 -0.03
C GLU A 152 -12.90 2.29 -0.87
N LEU A 153 -12.34 1.16 -0.47
CA LEU A 153 -11.40 0.41 -1.32
C LEU A 153 -12.06 -0.04 -2.62
N LEU A 154 -13.31 -0.53 -2.55
CA LEU A 154 -14.06 -0.89 -3.74
C LEU A 154 -14.33 0.33 -4.63
N ALA A 155 -14.74 1.46 -4.05
CA ALA A 155 -14.93 2.72 -4.76
C ALA A 155 -13.61 3.21 -5.40
N LEU A 156 -12.50 3.08 -4.70
CA LEU A 156 -11.16 3.39 -5.21
C LEU A 156 -10.84 2.55 -6.45
N THR A 157 -11.05 1.22 -6.40
CA THR A 157 -10.77 0.36 -7.55
C THR A 157 -11.66 0.65 -8.76
N LYS A 158 -12.87 1.21 -8.55
CA LYS A 158 -13.76 1.62 -9.66
C LYS A 158 -13.27 2.89 -10.38
N ARG A 159 -12.49 3.71 -9.71
CA ARG A 159 -11.86 4.93 -10.28
C ARG A 159 -10.56 4.65 -11.01
N LEU A 160 -9.92 3.50 -10.73
CA LEU A 160 -8.67 3.12 -11.39
C LEU A 160 -8.94 2.58 -12.80
N PRO A 161 -8.06 2.86 -13.76
CA PRO A 161 -8.11 2.20 -15.05
C PRO A 161 -7.94 0.68 -14.87
N PRO A 162 -8.67 -0.14 -15.62
CA PRO A 162 -8.45 -1.58 -15.59
C PRO A 162 -7.01 -1.88 -16.04
N PRO A 163 -6.37 -2.92 -15.47
CA PRO A 163 -5.05 -3.34 -15.93
C PRO A 163 -5.10 -3.70 -17.42
N ASP A 164 -4.21 -3.09 -18.21
CA ASP A 164 -4.09 -3.38 -19.63
C ASP A 164 -3.37 -4.73 -19.81
N ARG A 165 -4.13 -5.76 -20.19
CA ARG A 165 -3.63 -7.14 -20.35
C ARG A 165 -3.05 -7.41 -21.73
N ASP A 166 -3.35 -6.55 -22.69
CA ASP A 166 -2.96 -6.71 -24.09
C ASP A 166 -1.72 -5.84 -24.44
N ALA A 167 -1.29 -4.98 -23.50
CA ALA A 167 -0.07 -4.21 -23.64
C ALA A 167 1.19 -5.09 -23.50
N ASP A 168 2.34 -4.55 -23.89
CA ASP A 168 3.64 -5.17 -23.65
C ASP A 168 3.86 -5.47 -22.16
N VAL A 169 4.48 -6.62 -21.88
CA VAL A 169 4.75 -7.04 -20.51
C VAL A 169 5.64 -6.02 -19.80
N ARG A 170 5.16 -5.52 -18.66
CA ARG A 170 5.94 -4.65 -17.78
C ARG A 170 5.86 -5.17 -16.34
N LEU A 171 6.94 -5.79 -15.90
CA LEU A 171 7.12 -6.29 -14.53
C LEU A 171 8.14 -5.41 -13.80
N TRP A 172 7.71 -4.77 -12.72
CA TRP A 172 8.59 -4.07 -11.80
C TRP A 172 9.13 -5.08 -10.79
N VAL A 173 10.41 -5.44 -10.97
CA VAL A 173 11.07 -6.46 -10.14
C VAL A 173 11.52 -5.83 -8.82
N ASP A 174 11.10 -6.41 -7.71
CA ASP A 174 11.52 -6.05 -6.35
C ASP A 174 12.62 -6.98 -5.82
N ARG A 175 12.58 -8.28 -6.22
CA ARG A 175 13.59 -9.27 -5.85
C ARG A 175 13.94 -10.18 -7.01
N CYS A 176 15.22 -10.59 -7.04
CA CYS A 176 15.74 -11.58 -7.97
C CYS A 176 16.66 -12.53 -7.19
N PHE A 177 16.38 -13.83 -7.26
CA PHE A 177 17.16 -14.86 -6.55
C PHE A 177 17.14 -16.19 -7.31
N THR A 178 18.04 -17.09 -6.96
CA THR A 178 18.12 -18.43 -7.58
C THR A 178 17.53 -19.48 -6.65
N VAL A 179 16.64 -20.30 -7.20
CA VAL A 179 16.08 -21.48 -6.52
C VAL A 179 16.63 -22.73 -7.17
N ARG A 180 17.21 -23.64 -6.35
CA ARG A 180 17.75 -24.91 -6.86
C ARG A 180 16.62 -25.73 -7.53
N GLY A 181 16.81 -26.06 -8.79
CA GLY A 181 15.85 -26.83 -9.59
C GLY A 181 14.82 -25.97 -10.35
N ALA A 182 14.63 -24.70 -10.01
CA ALA A 182 13.74 -23.78 -10.71
C ALA A 182 14.49 -22.68 -11.50
N GLY A 183 15.78 -22.48 -11.22
CA GLY A 183 16.59 -21.43 -11.87
C GLY A 183 16.40 -20.07 -11.24
N THR A 184 16.46 -19.02 -12.05
CA THR A 184 16.24 -17.64 -11.61
C THR A 184 14.76 -17.37 -11.37
N VAL A 185 14.45 -16.85 -10.19
CA VAL A 185 13.10 -16.44 -9.79
C VAL A 185 13.10 -14.95 -9.54
N VAL A 186 12.11 -14.26 -10.05
CA VAL A 186 11.87 -12.85 -9.77
C VAL A 186 10.52 -12.69 -9.09
N THR A 187 10.43 -11.71 -8.18
CA THR A 187 9.16 -11.23 -7.61
C THR A 187 8.97 -9.77 -7.99
N GLY A 188 7.73 -9.32 -8.08
CA GLY A 188 7.45 -7.95 -8.45
C GLY A 188 5.99 -7.67 -8.77
N THR A 189 5.72 -6.44 -9.19
CA THR A 189 4.39 -5.98 -9.60
C THR A 189 4.27 -5.99 -11.11
N LEU A 190 3.36 -6.81 -11.65
CA LEU A 190 3.00 -6.81 -13.07
C LEU A 190 2.08 -5.61 -13.35
N ALA A 191 2.64 -4.57 -13.95
CA ALA A 191 1.93 -3.33 -14.22
C ALA A 191 1.11 -3.37 -15.52
N ALA A 192 1.57 -4.13 -16.52
CA ALA A 192 0.89 -4.28 -17.81
C ALA A 192 1.24 -5.63 -18.46
N GLY A 193 0.42 -6.03 -19.42
CA GLY A 193 0.58 -7.25 -20.17
C GLY A 193 0.09 -8.50 -19.44
N THR A 194 0.35 -9.64 -20.05
CA THR A 194 0.03 -10.97 -19.52
C THR A 194 1.26 -11.86 -19.65
N ILE A 195 1.60 -12.60 -18.59
CA ILE A 195 2.68 -13.60 -18.61
C ILE A 195 2.06 -14.98 -18.48
N ARG A 196 2.45 -15.90 -19.35
CA ARG A 196 2.02 -17.29 -19.34
C ARG A 196 3.22 -18.22 -19.13
N VAL A 197 2.96 -19.40 -18.60
CA VAL A 197 4.00 -20.43 -18.50
C VAL A 197 4.47 -20.81 -19.91
N GLY A 198 5.78 -20.73 -20.14
CA GLY A 198 6.42 -20.98 -21.42
C GLY A 198 6.71 -19.75 -22.27
N ASP A 199 6.29 -18.56 -21.83
CA ASP A 199 6.68 -17.32 -22.50
C ASP A 199 8.18 -17.06 -22.33
N GLU A 200 8.82 -16.57 -23.38
CA GLU A 200 10.18 -15.98 -23.35
C GLU A 200 10.03 -14.47 -23.26
N LEU A 201 10.68 -13.87 -22.24
CA LEU A 201 10.58 -12.43 -21.92
C LEU A 201 11.92 -11.75 -22.00
#